data_d53e3692b751a3c85ce0c70b2b3f5521
#
_entry.id   d53e3692b751a3c85ce0c70b2b3f5521
#
_cell.length_a   1.000
_cell.length_b   1.000
_cell.length_c   1.000
_cell.angle_alpha   90.00
_cell.angle_beta   90.00
_cell.angle_gamma   90.00
#
_symmetry.space_group_name_H-M   'P 1'
#
loop_
_entity.id
_entity.type
_entity.pdbx_description
1 polymer ?
#
loop_
_entity_poly.entity_id
_entity_poly.type
_entity_poly.pdbx_seq_one_letter_code
_entity_poly.pdbx_strand_id
1 'polypeptide(L)'
;MTISKGDKLPDVTLVKVTENGPEKVQSGEYFAGKKVALFSVPGAFTPTCSVKHLPGFVEKADELKAKGVDEIVGTAVNDAFVLGAWNKASGSSDITMLADGNGDFAEAVGLTMDGSGFGMGKRGQRYSMIINDGVVEELNVEAPGDFKVSSAEHMLGQL
;
A
#
# COMPACT_ATOMS: atom_id res chain seq x y z
N MET A 1 6.69 -1.44 -17.64
CA MET A 1 7.06 -2.80 -17.23
C MET A 1 6.52 -3.06 -15.84
N THR A 2 5.89 -4.19 -15.60
CA THR A 2 5.30 -4.50 -14.30
C THR A 2 6.33 -5.19 -13.40
N ILE A 3 6.42 -4.72 -12.15
CA ILE A 3 7.29 -5.34 -11.15
C ILE A 3 6.83 -6.77 -10.86
N SER A 4 7.75 -7.63 -10.47
CA SER A 4 7.46 -9.01 -10.14
C SER A 4 8.30 -9.48 -8.95
N LYS A 5 7.94 -10.65 -8.44
CA LYS A 5 8.66 -11.29 -7.33
C LYS A 5 10.15 -11.42 -7.66
N GLY A 6 10.99 -11.00 -6.72
CA GLY A 6 12.44 -10.98 -6.87
C GLY A 6 13.00 -9.64 -7.33
N ASP A 7 12.16 -8.73 -7.81
CA ASP A 7 12.62 -7.43 -8.27
C ASP A 7 12.87 -6.48 -7.10
N LYS A 8 13.81 -5.57 -7.31
CA LYS A 8 14.06 -4.47 -6.38
C LYS A 8 13.03 -3.36 -6.63
N LEU A 9 12.53 -2.74 -5.55
CA LEU A 9 11.62 -1.61 -5.66
C LEU A 9 12.31 -0.41 -6.32
N PRO A 10 11.57 0.34 -7.15
CA PRO A 10 12.09 1.59 -7.72
C PRO A 10 12.26 2.63 -6.62
N ASP A 11 13.20 3.55 -6.82
CA ASP A 11 13.43 4.66 -5.91
C ASP A 11 12.66 5.89 -6.40
N VAL A 12 11.56 6.19 -5.72
CA VAL A 12 10.73 7.37 -6.00
C VAL A 12 10.40 8.09 -4.70
N THR A 13 9.99 9.34 -4.82
CA THR A 13 9.55 10.12 -3.66
C THR A 13 8.10 9.79 -3.33
N LEU A 14 7.86 9.42 -2.08
CA LEU A 14 6.52 9.25 -1.50
C LEU A 14 6.37 10.26 -0.37
N VAL A 15 5.14 10.46 0.10
CA VAL A 15 4.88 11.38 1.21
C VAL A 15 4.29 10.60 2.38
N LYS A 16 5.05 10.52 3.46
CA LYS A 16 4.61 9.83 4.68
C LYS A 16 3.68 10.73 5.48
N VAL A 17 2.57 10.17 5.92
CA VAL A 17 1.66 10.86 6.85
C VAL A 17 2.23 10.73 8.25
N THR A 18 2.46 11.87 8.91
CA THR A 18 2.95 11.90 10.29
C THR A 18 2.07 12.81 11.15
N GLU A 19 2.21 12.72 12.47
CA GLU A 19 1.51 13.61 13.40
C GLU A 19 1.86 15.08 13.17
N ASN A 20 3.07 15.35 12.65
CA ASN A 20 3.56 16.70 12.39
C ASN A 20 3.28 17.16 10.96
N GLY A 21 2.51 16.39 10.19
CA GLY A 21 2.16 16.71 8.81
C GLY A 21 2.87 15.81 7.80
N PRO A 22 2.80 16.17 6.49
CA PRO A 22 3.43 15.38 5.44
C PRO A 22 4.96 15.43 5.51
N GLU A 23 5.60 14.28 5.30
CA GLU A 23 7.06 14.15 5.27
C GLU A 23 7.49 13.41 4.02
N LYS A 24 8.35 14.01 3.21
CA LYS A 24 8.87 13.35 2.01
C LYS A 24 9.85 12.24 2.39
N VAL A 25 9.69 11.08 1.76
CA VAL A 25 10.61 9.95 1.93
C VAL A 25 10.96 9.38 0.56
N GLN A 26 12.18 8.84 0.45
CA GLN A 26 12.61 8.12 -0.74
C GLN A 26 12.38 6.63 -0.52
N SER A 27 11.70 5.97 -1.45
CA SER A 27 11.33 4.57 -1.29
C SER A 27 12.55 3.65 -1.15
N GLY A 28 13.63 3.94 -1.86
CA GLY A 28 14.85 3.16 -1.77
C GLY A 28 15.45 3.13 -0.37
N GLU A 29 15.41 4.25 0.33
CA GLU A 29 15.88 4.35 1.71
C GLU A 29 14.84 3.84 2.71
N TYR A 30 13.57 4.16 2.46
CA TYR A 30 12.49 3.85 3.39
C TYR A 30 12.33 2.36 3.62
N PHE A 31 12.40 1.57 2.55
CA PHE A 31 12.19 0.12 2.63
C PHE A 31 13.47 -0.67 2.93
N ALA A 32 14.62 0.01 3.00
CA ALA A 32 15.89 -0.67 3.28
C ALA A 32 15.92 -1.24 4.70
N GLY A 33 16.45 -2.45 4.84
CA GLY A 33 16.74 -3.06 6.14
C GLY A 33 15.54 -3.51 6.94
N LYS A 34 14.34 -3.57 6.34
CA LYS A 34 13.14 -4.01 7.06
C LYS A 34 12.21 -4.84 6.19
N LYS A 35 11.36 -5.62 6.85
CA LYS A 35 10.32 -6.40 6.19
C LYS A 35 8.99 -5.67 6.31
N VAL A 36 8.39 -5.35 5.18
CA VAL A 36 7.19 -4.53 5.08
C VAL A 36 6.06 -5.31 4.43
N ALA A 37 4.88 -5.23 5.04
CA ALA A 37 3.62 -5.64 4.42
C ALA A 37 3.00 -4.39 3.80
N LEU A 38 3.02 -4.30 2.47
CA LEU A 38 2.49 -3.18 1.72
C LEU A 38 1.18 -3.57 1.06
N PHE A 39 0.17 -2.71 1.14
CA PHE A 39 -1.04 -2.86 0.35
C PHE A 39 -1.38 -1.55 -0.36
N SER A 40 -1.91 -1.69 -1.56
CA SER A 40 -2.34 -0.57 -2.39
C SER A 40 -3.83 -0.63 -2.63
N VAL A 41 -4.47 0.52 -2.60
CA VAL A 41 -5.90 0.65 -2.88
C VAL A 41 -6.10 1.69 -3.98
N PRO A 42 -7.15 1.53 -4.82
CA PRO A 42 -7.45 2.52 -5.86
C PRO A 42 -7.83 3.90 -5.32
N GLY A 43 -8.37 3.98 -4.12
CA GLY A 43 -8.68 5.27 -3.52
C GLY A 43 -9.14 5.17 -2.08
N ALA A 44 -8.65 6.09 -1.24
CA ALA A 44 -9.13 6.26 0.12
C ALA A 44 -10.63 6.54 0.11
N PHE A 45 -11.33 6.09 1.14
CA PHE A 45 -12.77 6.27 1.33
C PHE A 45 -13.67 5.56 0.30
N THR A 46 -13.10 4.81 -0.65
CA THR A 46 -13.92 3.99 -1.56
C THR A 46 -14.40 2.73 -0.83
N PRO A 47 -15.52 2.10 -1.28
CA PRO A 47 -16.17 1.04 -0.48
C PRO A 47 -15.28 -0.14 -0.06
N THR A 48 -14.70 -0.86 -1.01
CA THR A 48 -13.86 -2.04 -0.68
C THR A 48 -12.62 -1.67 0.11
N CYS A 49 -12.01 -0.52 -0.21
CA CYS A 49 -10.82 -0.03 0.48
C CYS A 49 -11.11 0.26 1.95
N SER A 50 -12.26 0.88 2.24
CA SER A 50 -12.62 1.32 3.58
C SER A 50 -13.31 0.25 4.42
N VAL A 51 -14.02 -0.70 3.77
CA VAL A 51 -14.82 -1.71 4.47
C VAL A 51 -14.06 -3.02 4.66
N LYS A 52 -13.18 -3.38 3.73
CA LYS A 52 -12.51 -4.70 3.72
C LYS A 52 -11.00 -4.63 3.75
N HIS A 53 -10.37 -3.86 2.85
CA HIS A 53 -8.93 -3.94 2.66
C HIS A 53 -8.16 -3.37 3.85
N LEU A 54 -8.35 -2.09 4.15
CA LEU A 54 -7.70 -1.45 5.30
C LEU A 54 -8.09 -2.10 6.62
N PRO A 55 -9.38 -2.33 6.92
CA PRO A 55 -9.75 -2.96 8.18
C PRO A 55 -9.14 -4.35 8.38
N GLY A 56 -8.98 -5.12 7.32
CA GLY A 56 -8.33 -6.43 7.39
C GLY A 56 -6.88 -6.33 7.86
N PHE A 57 -6.13 -5.34 7.38
CA PHE A 57 -4.76 -5.13 7.82
C PHE A 57 -4.69 -4.60 9.26
N VAL A 58 -5.64 -3.78 9.67
CA VAL A 58 -5.75 -3.32 11.06
C VAL A 58 -6.01 -4.51 12.00
N GLU A 59 -6.98 -5.35 11.64
CA GLU A 59 -7.36 -6.51 12.44
C GLU A 59 -6.23 -7.53 12.57
N LYS A 60 -5.47 -7.74 11.51
CA LYS A 60 -4.39 -8.73 11.45
C LYS A 60 -3.00 -8.16 11.74
N ALA A 61 -2.91 -6.88 12.15
CA ALA A 61 -1.62 -6.21 12.35
C ALA A 61 -0.69 -6.97 13.29
N ASP A 62 -1.20 -7.40 14.44
CA ASP A 62 -0.39 -8.12 15.43
C ASP A 62 0.08 -9.48 14.91
N GLU A 63 -0.78 -10.19 14.18
CA GLU A 63 -0.43 -11.48 13.59
C GLU A 63 0.66 -11.32 12.52
N LEU A 64 0.59 -10.28 11.69
CA LEU A 64 1.60 -9.98 10.69
C LEU A 64 2.94 -9.68 11.35
N LYS A 65 2.94 -8.86 12.39
CA LYS A 65 4.16 -8.52 13.13
C LYS A 65 4.75 -9.74 13.83
N ALA A 66 3.92 -10.62 14.37
CA ALA A 66 4.37 -11.87 14.99
C ALA A 66 5.06 -12.79 13.98
N LYS A 67 4.78 -12.66 12.70
CA LYS A 67 5.42 -13.43 11.62
C LYS A 67 6.65 -12.74 11.01
N GLY A 68 7.13 -11.67 11.62
CA GLY A 68 8.38 -11.02 11.22
C GLY A 68 8.22 -9.74 10.41
N VAL A 69 7.00 -9.26 10.22
CA VAL A 69 6.77 -7.98 9.54
C VAL A 69 7.12 -6.83 10.50
N ASP A 70 8.01 -5.96 10.07
CA ASP A 70 8.44 -4.81 10.87
C ASP A 70 7.45 -3.65 10.79
N GLU A 71 6.82 -3.47 9.62
CA GLU A 71 5.94 -2.34 9.38
C GLU A 71 4.85 -2.72 8.37
N ILE A 72 3.63 -2.20 8.58
CA ILE A 72 2.52 -2.33 7.64
C ILE A 72 2.30 -0.98 6.99
N VAL A 73 2.31 -0.94 5.66
CA VAL A 73 2.22 0.29 4.88
C VAL A 73 1.03 0.22 3.94
N GLY A 74 0.19 1.26 3.97
CA GLY A 74 -0.86 1.45 2.98
C GLY A 74 -0.46 2.57 2.02
N THR A 75 -0.77 2.41 0.74
CA THR A 75 -0.51 3.43 -0.26
C THR A 75 -1.68 3.56 -1.24
N ALA A 76 -1.79 4.73 -1.84
CA ALA A 76 -2.79 5.03 -2.86
C ALA A 76 -2.37 6.26 -3.63
N VAL A 77 -2.95 6.44 -4.83
CA VAL A 77 -2.80 7.68 -5.60
C VAL A 77 -3.80 8.70 -5.04
N ASN A 78 -3.51 9.12 -3.81
CA ASN A 78 -4.17 10.21 -3.08
C ASN A 78 -3.06 11.01 -2.42
N ASP A 79 -3.34 12.27 -2.10
CA ASP A 79 -2.38 13.08 -1.38
C ASP A 79 -2.32 12.70 0.11
N ALA A 80 -1.30 13.20 0.81
CA ALA A 80 -1.07 12.87 2.22
C ALA A 80 -2.19 13.37 3.14
N PHE A 81 -2.86 14.45 2.78
CA PHE A 81 -3.95 14.99 3.58
C PHE A 81 -5.15 14.06 3.55
N VAL A 82 -5.49 13.54 2.37
CA VAL A 82 -6.58 12.58 2.20
C VAL A 82 -6.25 11.27 2.90
N LEU A 83 -5.05 10.73 2.70
CA LEU A 83 -4.65 9.48 3.37
C LEU A 83 -4.57 9.64 4.89
N GLY A 84 -4.14 10.79 5.37
CA GLY A 84 -4.12 11.09 6.80
C GLY A 84 -5.52 11.11 7.41
N ALA A 85 -6.47 11.74 6.73
CA ALA A 85 -7.86 11.78 7.16
C ALA A 85 -8.49 10.38 7.14
N TRP A 86 -8.18 9.60 6.10
CA TRP A 86 -8.67 8.23 5.97
C TRP A 86 -8.13 7.33 7.09
N ASN A 87 -6.84 7.44 7.37
CA ASN A 87 -6.19 6.69 8.44
C ASN A 87 -6.83 7.00 9.80
N LYS A 88 -7.06 8.29 10.07
CA LYS A 88 -7.69 8.74 11.31
C LYS A 88 -9.15 8.27 11.42
N ALA A 89 -9.92 8.43 10.34
CA ALA A 89 -11.32 8.02 10.30
C ALA A 89 -11.49 6.50 10.43
N SER A 90 -10.50 5.73 9.98
CA SER A 90 -10.52 4.27 10.01
C SER A 90 -9.94 3.68 11.31
N GLY A 91 -9.42 4.50 12.21
CA GLY A 91 -8.79 4.03 13.45
C GLY A 91 -7.56 3.14 13.18
N SER A 92 -6.82 3.43 12.12
CA SER A 92 -5.73 2.59 11.65
C SER A 92 -4.35 3.17 11.97
N SER A 93 -4.17 3.69 13.19
CA SER A 93 -2.92 4.33 13.62
C SER A 93 -1.68 3.40 13.56
N ASP A 94 -1.90 2.08 13.58
CA ASP A 94 -0.81 1.09 13.45
C ASP A 94 -0.34 0.91 12.00
N ILE A 95 -1.05 1.50 11.04
CA ILE A 95 -0.71 1.43 9.63
C ILE A 95 -0.02 2.74 9.23
N THR A 96 1.16 2.63 8.62
CA THR A 96 1.84 3.79 8.04
C THR A 96 1.25 4.06 6.67
N MET A 97 0.84 5.31 6.42
CA MET A 97 0.36 5.70 5.09
C MET A 97 1.47 6.41 4.33
N LEU A 98 1.81 5.89 3.15
CA LEU A 98 2.73 6.52 2.21
C LEU A 98 1.93 6.97 1.00
N ALA A 99 1.76 8.28 0.86
CA ALA A 99 0.95 8.85 -0.21
C ALA A 99 1.73 8.89 -1.52
N ASP A 100 1.11 8.36 -2.57
CA ASP A 100 1.61 8.39 -3.95
C ASP A 100 0.76 9.38 -4.76
N GLY A 101 0.69 10.64 -4.29
CA GLY A 101 -0.23 11.64 -4.82
C GLY A 101 -0.09 11.92 -6.31
N ASN A 102 1.13 11.83 -6.83
CA ASN A 102 1.39 12.05 -8.26
C ASN A 102 1.32 10.76 -9.09
N GLY A 103 1.15 9.61 -8.45
CA GLY A 103 1.13 8.33 -9.14
C GLY A 103 2.49 7.82 -9.58
N ASP A 104 3.58 8.42 -9.12
CA ASP A 104 4.94 8.06 -9.54
C ASP A 104 5.31 6.64 -9.15
N PHE A 105 4.93 6.21 -7.96
CA PHE A 105 5.19 4.84 -7.50
C PHE A 105 4.37 3.83 -8.30
N ALA A 106 3.08 4.10 -8.47
CA ALA A 106 2.20 3.24 -9.25
C ALA A 106 2.72 3.06 -10.68
N GLU A 107 3.20 4.14 -11.32
CA GLU A 107 3.80 4.05 -12.64
C GLU A 107 5.11 3.28 -12.64
N ALA A 108 5.98 3.55 -11.69
CA ALA A 108 7.29 2.92 -11.62
C ALA A 108 7.21 1.41 -11.42
N VAL A 109 6.22 0.93 -10.65
CA VAL A 109 6.00 -0.52 -10.48
C VAL A 109 5.12 -1.12 -11.57
N GLY A 110 4.53 -0.30 -12.43
CA GLY A 110 3.69 -0.76 -13.54
C GLY A 110 2.30 -1.25 -13.13
N LEU A 111 1.79 -0.79 -11.98
CA LEU A 111 0.52 -1.22 -11.42
C LEU A 111 -0.49 -0.06 -11.35
N THR A 112 -0.66 0.62 -12.47
CA THR A 112 -1.65 1.69 -12.60
C THR A 112 -2.99 1.13 -13.09
N MET A 113 -4.05 1.89 -12.81
CA MET A 113 -5.37 1.63 -13.39
C MET A 113 -6.01 2.94 -13.86
N ASP A 114 -6.85 2.85 -14.86
CA ASP A 114 -7.63 3.98 -15.35
C ASP A 114 -8.98 4.00 -14.66
N GLY A 115 -9.14 4.93 -13.72
CA GLY A 115 -10.40 5.15 -12.98
C GLY A 115 -11.30 6.21 -13.61
N SER A 116 -11.02 6.63 -14.84
CA SER A 116 -11.78 7.73 -15.47
C SER A 116 -13.27 7.43 -15.63
N GLY A 117 -13.65 6.16 -15.77
CA GLY A 117 -15.06 5.74 -15.81
C GLY A 117 -15.82 6.06 -14.52
N PHE A 118 -15.12 6.25 -13.41
CA PHE A 118 -15.69 6.64 -12.11
C PHE A 118 -15.32 8.08 -11.73
N GLY A 119 -14.78 8.85 -12.66
CA GLY A 119 -14.32 10.21 -12.36
C GLY A 119 -13.07 10.27 -11.50
N MET A 120 -12.32 9.18 -11.40
CA MET A 120 -11.15 9.07 -10.51
C MET A 120 -9.81 9.29 -11.23
N GLY A 121 -9.80 9.25 -12.55
CA GLY A 121 -8.58 9.40 -13.32
C GLY A 121 -7.61 8.25 -13.12
N LYS A 122 -6.32 8.54 -13.18
CA LYS A 122 -5.27 7.55 -13.03
C LYS A 122 -5.08 7.19 -11.56
N ARG A 123 -5.13 5.91 -11.26
CA ARG A 123 -5.00 5.37 -9.90
C ARG A 123 -4.05 4.18 -9.88
N GLY A 124 -3.71 3.70 -8.68
CA GLY A 124 -3.01 2.44 -8.51
C GLY A 124 -3.99 1.26 -8.50
N GLN A 125 -3.52 0.11 -8.95
CA GLN A 125 -4.30 -1.12 -8.84
C GLN A 125 -4.38 -1.57 -7.38
N ARG A 126 -5.32 -2.45 -7.07
CA ARG A 126 -5.41 -3.09 -5.76
C ARG A 126 -4.44 -4.27 -5.72
N TYR A 127 -3.51 -4.24 -4.78
CA TYR A 127 -2.56 -5.34 -4.60
C TYR A 127 -2.04 -5.36 -3.18
N SER A 128 -1.38 -6.47 -2.81
CA SER A 128 -0.54 -6.55 -1.63
C SER A 128 0.85 -7.03 -2.02
N MET A 129 1.84 -6.69 -1.22
CA MET A 129 3.23 -6.98 -1.51
C MET A 129 3.99 -7.20 -0.21
N ILE A 130 4.80 -8.25 -0.16
CA ILE A 130 5.76 -8.43 0.94
C ILE A 130 7.12 -7.97 0.41
N ILE A 131 7.71 -7.02 1.13
CA ILE A 131 8.98 -6.41 0.75
C ILE A 131 10.00 -6.72 1.85
N ASN A 132 11.15 -7.23 1.48
CA ASN A 132 12.23 -7.50 2.42
C ASN A 132 13.49 -6.80 1.94
N ASP A 133 13.96 -5.81 2.69
CA ASP A 133 15.14 -5.00 2.36
C ASP A 133 15.07 -4.46 0.92
N GLY A 134 13.91 -3.90 0.57
CA GLY A 134 13.69 -3.28 -0.74
C GLY A 134 13.44 -4.25 -1.89
N VAL A 135 13.38 -5.55 -1.63
CA VAL A 135 13.14 -6.58 -2.66
C VAL A 135 11.75 -7.19 -2.48
N VAL A 136 11.02 -7.36 -3.57
CA VAL A 136 9.69 -7.95 -3.55
C VAL A 136 9.78 -9.46 -3.31
N GLU A 137 9.28 -9.93 -2.17
CA GLU A 137 9.21 -11.35 -1.86
C GLU A 137 7.92 -11.99 -2.36
N GLU A 138 6.81 -11.28 -2.27
CA GLU A 138 5.51 -11.72 -2.77
C GLU A 138 4.76 -10.53 -3.37
N LEU A 139 4.02 -10.78 -4.43
CA LEU A 139 3.17 -9.79 -5.08
C LEU A 139 1.85 -10.44 -5.46
N ASN A 140 0.75 -9.87 -4.96
CA ASN A 140 -0.61 -10.37 -5.18
C ASN A 140 -1.47 -9.26 -5.77
N VAL A 141 -1.68 -9.29 -7.07
CA VAL A 141 -2.45 -8.27 -7.79
C VAL A 141 -3.87 -8.77 -8.03
N GLU A 142 -4.86 -7.97 -7.64
CA GLU A 142 -6.27 -8.31 -7.86
C GLU A 142 -6.65 -8.13 -9.34
N ALA A 143 -7.54 -8.99 -9.80
CA ALA A 143 -8.25 -8.73 -11.03
C ALA A 143 -9.20 -7.52 -10.82
N PRO A 144 -9.53 -6.76 -11.88
CA PRO A 144 -10.40 -5.59 -11.71
C PRO A 144 -11.70 -5.94 -11.00
N GLY A 145 -11.99 -5.20 -9.92
CA GLY A 145 -13.18 -5.38 -9.10
C GLY A 145 -13.13 -6.51 -8.09
N ASP A 146 -12.07 -7.32 -8.08
CA ASP A 146 -11.93 -8.44 -7.15
C ASP A 146 -11.23 -8.04 -5.85
N PHE A 147 -11.51 -8.81 -4.80
CA PHE A 147 -10.78 -8.74 -3.53
C PHE A 147 -10.62 -10.17 -2.99
N LYS A 148 -9.62 -10.89 -3.50
CA LYS A 148 -9.38 -12.32 -3.20
C LYS A 148 -7.95 -12.61 -2.77
N VAL A 149 -6.97 -11.94 -3.35
CA VAL A 149 -5.55 -12.29 -3.18
C VAL A 149 -4.72 -11.22 -2.47
N SER A 150 -5.27 -10.03 -2.25
CA SER A 150 -4.55 -8.90 -1.65
C SER A 150 -4.89 -8.64 -0.19
N SER A 151 -5.68 -9.50 0.44
CA SER A 151 -6.08 -9.34 1.84
C SER A 151 -4.93 -9.66 2.80
N ALA A 152 -5.03 -9.13 4.02
CA ALA A 152 -4.11 -9.46 5.09
C ALA A 152 -4.12 -10.96 5.41
N GLU A 153 -5.30 -11.58 5.37
CA GLU A 153 -5.45 -13.01 5.59
C GLU A 153 -4.66 -13.82 4.55
N HIS A 154 -4.77 -13.46 3.27
CA HIS A 154 -4.02 -14.12 2.21
C HIS A 154 -2.51 -13.96 2.43
N MET A 155 -2.07 -12.75 2.80
CA MET A 155 -0.66 -12.47 3.07
C MET A 155 -0.13 -13.30 4.25
N LEU A 156 -0.92 -13.48 5.31
CA LEU A 156 -0.52 -14.32 6.45
C LEU A 156 -0.18 -15.74 6.02
N GLY A 157 -0.87 -16.28 5.04
CA GLY A 157 -0.59 -17.59 4.48
C GLY A 157 0.72 -17.68 3.70
N GLN A 158 1.31 -16.53 3.34
CA GLN A 158 2.56 -16.45 2.59
C GLN A 158 3.78 -16.22 3.48
N LEU A 159 3.56 -15.90 4.74
CA LEU A 159 4.62 -15.59 5.70
C LEU A 159 5.10 -16.80 6.51
#